data_688de092432573629b8454d919e8ab65
#
_entry.id   688de092432573629b8454d919e8ab65
#
_cell.length_a   1.000
_cell.length_b   1.000
_cell.length_c   1.000
_cell.angle_alpha   90.00
_cell.angle_beta   90.00
_cell.angle_gamma   90.00
#
_symmetry.space_group_name_H-M   'P 1'
#
loop_
_entity.id
_entity.type
_entity.pdbx_description
1 polymer ?
#
loop_
_entity_poly.entity_id
_entity_poly.type
_entity_poly.pdbx_seq_one_letter_code
_entity_poly.pdbx_strand_id
1 'polypeptide(L)'
;MIYSAIFPVILLLLGDVSSLTSAASQTCSSKVLNDDERLLILEEHNSRRSRLAKGLEKTAKWTAPQASEMYKMVYDCQVEKWAQKHADRCDFKHSRDRQNVGENIYKSTDTKSSKVNSA
;
A
#
# COMPACT_ATOMS: atom_id res chain seq x y z
N MET A 1 -39.74 52.84 -25.36
CA MET A 1 -38.30 52.69 -25.17
C MET A 1 -38.07 51.41 -24.36
N ILE A 2 -37.59 50.39 -25.02
CA ILE A 2 -37.37 49.05 -24.38
C ILE A 2 -35.87 48.95 -24.16
N TYR A 3 -35.44 48.94 -22.88
CA TYR A 3 -34.03 48.66 -22.54
C TYR A 3 -33.87 47.18 -22.32
N SER A 4 -33.11 46.53 -23.23
CA SER A 4 -32.65 45.16 -23.10
C SER A 4 -31.35 45.17 -22.33
N ALA A 5 -31.35 44.64 -21.10
CA ALA A 5 -30.14 44.44 -20.31
C ALA A 5 -29.53 43.07 -20.66
N ILE A 6 -28.40 43.09 -21.32
CA ILE A 6 -27.59 41.87 -21.58
C ILE A 6 -26.71 41.64 -20.36
N PHE A 7 -27.01 40.59 -19.59
CA PHE A 7 -26.12 40.12 -18.54
C PHE A 7 -25.03 39.21 -19.16
N PRO A 8 -23.75 39.49 -18.94
CA PRO A 8 -22.72 38.56 -19.33
C PRO A 8 -22.73 37.36 -18.39
N VAL A 9 -23.00 36.17 -18.94
CA VAL A 9 -22.81 34.91 -18.24
C VAL A 9 -21.30 34.67 -18.12
N ILE A 10 -20.74 34.90 -16.93
CA ILE A 10 -19.38 34.52 -16.61
C ILE A 10 -19.42 33.01 -16.33
N LEU A 11 -18.99 32.23 -17.32
CA LEU A 11 -18.79 30.79 -17.19
C LEU A 11 -17.50 30.57 -16.37
N LEU A 12 -17.66 30.39 -15.06
CA LEU A 12 -16.59 29.95 -14.18
C LEU A 12 -16.26 28.47 -14.53
N LEU A 13 -15.23 28.26 -15.32
CA LEU A 13 -14.61 26.96 -15.48
C LEU A 13 -13.93 26.62 -14.14
N LEU A 14 -14.63 25.88 -13.30
CA LEU A 14 -14.06 25.19 -12.16
C LEU A 14 -13.19 24.06 -12.74
N GLY A 15 -11.94 24.39 -12.97
CA GLY A 15 -10.94 23.37 -13.27
C GLY A 15 -10.81 22.46 -12.06
N ASP A 16 -11.24 21.21 -12.21
CA ASP A 16 -10.92 20.13 -11.28
C ASP A 16 -9.40 20.01 -11.22
N VAL A 17 -8.82 20.63 -10.20
CA VAL A 17 -7.44 20.36 -9.80
C VAL A 17 -7.46 18.97 -9.17
N SER A 18 -7.40 17.95 -10.01
CA SER A 18 -7.11 16.59 -9.56
C SER A 18 -5.75 16.66 -8.86
N SER A 19 -5.79 16.75 -7.55
CA SER A 19 -4.60 16.60 -6.70
C SER A 19 -4.04 15.22 -6.95
N LEU A 20 -3.07 15.13 -7.86
CA LEU A 20 -2.17 14.00 -7.96
C LEU A 20 -1.37 14.01 -6.65
N THR A 21 -1.91 13.39 -5.62
CA THR A 21 -1.15 13.03 -4.44
C THR A 21 -0.13 12.00 -4.90
N SER A 22 1.01 12.50 -5.35
CA SER A 22 2.19 11.69 -5.55
C SER A 22 2.46 10.96 -4.23
N ALA A 23 2.30 9.64 -4.22
CA ALA A 23 2.75 8.84 -3.10
C ALA A 23 4.25 9.14 -2.95
N ALA A 24 4.62 9.81 -1.87
CA ALA A 24 6.01 10.13 -1.60
C ALA A 24 6.79 8.81 -1.58
N SER A 25 7.70 8.65 -2.53
CA SER A 25 8.62 7.51 -2.57
C SER A 25 9.42 7.53 -1.27
N GLN A 26 9.26 6.50 -0.44
CA GLN A 26 9.97 6.38 0.83
C GLN A 26 11.37 5.85 0.57
N THR A 27 12.35 6.74 0.51
CA THR A 27 13.75 6.35 0.34
C THR A 27 14.33 5.87 1.66
N CYS A 28 14.70 4.60 1.72
CA CYS A 28 15.37 3.98 2.87
C CYS A 28 16.88 3.85 2.59
N SER A 29 17.68 3.80 3.66
CA SER A 29 19.12 3.62 3.55
C SER A 29 19.55 2.20 3.13
N SER A 30 18.69 1.22 3.29
CA SER A 30 18.91 -0.15 2.84
C SER A 30 18.91 -0.21 1.30
N LYS A 31 19.83 -0.99 0.74
CA LYS A 31 19.95 -1.23 -0.71
C LYS A 31 19.45 -2.62 -1.12
N VAL A 32 18.84 -3.36 -0.22
CA VAL A 32 18.29 -4.69 -0.50
C VAL A 32 17.05 -4.60 -1.37
N LEU A 33 16.22 -3.59 -1.10
CA LEU A 33 15.09 -3.20 -1.95
C LEU A 33 15.37 -1.82 -2.54
N ASN A 34 14.97 -1.61 -3.78
CA ASN A 34 14.92 -0.27 -4.37
C ASN A 34 13.55 0.39 -4.06
N ASP A 35 13.40 1.67 -4.37
CA ASP A 35 12.20 2.43 -4.03
C ASP A 35 10.95 1.95 -4.80
N ASP A 36 11.11 1.47 -6.04
CA ASP A 36 10.01 0.90 -6.82
C ASP A 36 9.54 -0.42 -6.21
N GLU A 37 10.45 -1.29 -5.75
CA GLU A 37 10.13 -2.52 -5.05
C GLU A 37 9.38 -2.24 -3.73
N ARG A 38 9.79 -1.21 -2.97
CA ARG A 38 9.09 -0.76 -1.76
C ARG A 38 7.68 -0.29 -2.05
N LEU A 39 7.54 0.51 -3.11
CA LEU A 39 6.23 1.02 -3.53
C LEU A 39 5.31 -0.12 -3.94
N LEU A 40 5.78 -1.06 -4.76
CA LEU A 40 4.99 -2.21 -5.20
C LEU A 40 4.52 -3.07 -4.02
N ILE A 41 5.41 -3.35 -3.06
CA ILE A 41 5.05 -4.11 -1.85
C ILE A 41 3.97 -3.36 -1.06
N LEU A 42 4.13 -2.06 -0.85
CA LEU A 42 3.18 -1.24 -0.11
C LEU A 42 1.81 -1.18 -0.80
N GLU A 43 1.80 -0.97 -2.11
CA GLU A 43 0.56 -0.89 -2.91
C GLU A 43 -0.18 -2.21 -2.92
N GLU A 44 0.51 -3.35 -3.07
CA GLU A 44 -0.10 -4.67 -3.02
C GLU A 44 -0.77 -4.93 -1.66
N HIS A 45 -0.07 -4.64 -0.56
CA HIS A 45 -0.65 -4.75 0.78
C HIS A 45 -1.88 -3.85 0.95
N ASN A 46 -1.81 -2.61 0.51
CA ASN A 46 -2.91 -1.67 0.62
C ASN A 46 -4.09 -2.03 -0.28
N SER A 47 -3.82 -2.58 -1.46
CA SER A 47 -4.85 -3.10 -2.37
C SER A 47 -5.62 -4.25 -1.72
N ARG A 48 -4.93 -5.25 -1.17
CA ARG A 48 -5.55 -6.38 -0.46
C ARG A 48 -6.34 -5.91 0.77
N ARG A 49 -5.78 -5.00 1.55
CA ARG A 49 -6.49 -4.38 2.70
C ARG A 49 -7.75 -3.65 2.28
N SER A 50 -7.70 -2.90 1.18
CA SER A 50 -8.86 -2.21 0.62
C SER A 50 -9.95 -3.18 0.17
N ARG A 51 -9.58 -4.28 -0.50
CA ARG A 51 -10.52 -5.32 -0.91
C ARG A 51 -11.20 -5.99 0.30
N LEU A 52 -10.39 -6.33 1.31
CA LEU A 52 -10.90 -6.89 2.57
C LEU A 52 -11.85 -5.92 3.27
N ALA A 53 -11.48 -4.65 3.38
CA ALA A 53 -12.31 -3.63 4.01
C ALA A 53 -13.67 -3.43 3.32
N LYS A 54 -13.71 -3.60 2.00
CA LYS A 54 -14.94 -3.52 1.20
C LYS A 54 -15.77 -4.80 1.22
N GLY A 55 -15.35 -5.85 1.92
CA GLY A 55 -16.01 -7.15 1.93
C GLY A 55 -15.95 -7.87 0.58
N LEU A 56 -14.90 -7.64 -0.21
CA LEU A 56 -14.73 -8.24 -1.54
C LEU A 56 -13.91 -9.54 -1.50
N GLU A 57 -13.33 -9.88 -0.33
CA GLU A 57 -12.54 -11.10 -0.19
C GLU A 57 -13.42 -12.30 0.13
N LYS A 58 -13.20 -13.37 -0.66
CA LYS A 58 -13.93 -14.62 -0.53
C LYS A 58 -13.02 -15.71 0.03
N THR A 59 -13.54 -16.45 0.98
CA THR A 59 -12.95 -17.72 1.42
C THR A 59 -13.69 -18.89 0.75
N ALA A 60 -13.24 -20.11 0.99
CA ALA A 60 -13.93 -21.30 0.51
C ALA A 60 -15.37 -21.47 1.07
N LYS A 61 -15.67 -20.83 2.20
CA LYS A 61 -16.93 -21.04 2.94
C LYS A 61 -17.79 -19.78 3.08
N TRP A 62 -17.20 -18.59 3.00
CA TRP A 62 -17.90 -17.33 3.28
C TRP A 62 -17.20 -16.15 2.60
N THR A 63 -17.90 -15.03 2.52
CA THR A 63 -17.31 -13.75 2.10
C THR A 63 -16.98 -12.92 3.34
N ALA A 64 -15.81 -12.31 3.37
CA ALA A 64 -15.41 -11.47 4.49
C ALA A 64 -16.40 -10.30 4.66
N PRO A 65 -16.86 -10.00 5.90
CA PRO A 65 -17.67 -8.82 6.13
C PRO A 65 -16.87 -7.54 5.85
N GLN A 66 -17.59 -6.45 5.62
CA GLN A 66 -16.95 -5.14 5.52
C GLN A 66 -16.34 -4.75 6.87
N ALA A 67 -15.18 -4.12 6.82
CA ALA A 67 -14.56 -3.57 8.02
C ALA A 67 -15.15 -2.20 8.35
N SER A 68 -15.42 -1.97 9.63
CA SER A 68 -15.80 -0.63 10.12
C SER A 68 -14.62 0.34 10.09
N GLU A 69 -13.40 -0.19 10.22
CA GLU A 69 -12.17 0.59 10.27
C GLU A 69 -11.01 -0.23 9.70
N MET A 70 -10.29 0.33 8.73
CA MET A 70 -9.13 -0.30 8.09
C MET A 70 -8.16 0.78 7.60
N TYR A 71 -7.16 1.08 8.40
CA TYR A 71 -6.15 2.08 8.05
C TYR A 71 -5.28 1.63 6.87
N LYS A 72 -4.95 2.58 6.00
CA LYS A 72 -3.95 2.39 4.96
C LYS A 72 -2.57 2.26 5.61
N MET A 73 -1.78 1.29 5.16
CA MET A 73 -0.40 1.15 5.61
C MET A 73 0.47 2.24 4.99
N VAL A 74 1.46 2.68 5.74
CA VAL A 74 2.59 3.48 5.27
C VAL A 74 3.85 2.64 5.37
N TYR A 75 4.83 2.92 4.50
CA TYR A 75 6.10 2.21 4.54
C TYR A 75 6.97 2.72 5.70
N ASP A 76 7.66 1.80 6.38
CA ASP A 76 8.55 2.13 7.48
C ASP A 76 9.92 1.47 7.29
N CYS A 77 10.97 2.29 7.16
CA CYS A 77 12.33 1.83 6.95
C CYS A 77 12.91 1.07 8.15
N GLN A 78 12.42 1.33 9.36
CA GLN A 78 12.88 0.61 10.54
C GLN A 78 12.30 -0.80 10.58
N VAL A 79 11.03 -0.94 10.20
CA VAL A 79 10.38 -2.25 10.06
C VAL A 79 11.06 -3.06 8.95
N GLU A 80 11.44 -2.42 7.82
CA GLU A 80 12.24 -3.07 6.77
C GLU A 80 13.55 -3.64 7.32
N LYS A 81 14.28 -2.87 8.15
CA LYS A 81 15.53 -3.34 8.76
C LYS A 81 15.33 -4.55 9.66
N TRP A 82 14.24 -4.58 10.43
CA TRP A 82 13.92 -5.73 11.28
C TRP A 82 13.58 -6.96 10.44
N ALA A 83 12.77 -6.80 9.40
CA ALA A 83 12.43 -7.86 8.47
C ALA A 83 13.68 -8.42 7.77
N GLN A 84 14.57 -7.55 7.29
CA GLN A 84 15.84 -7.96 6.67
C GLN A 84 16.73 -8.71 7.65
N LYS A 85 16.91 -8.20 8.87
CA LYS A 85 17.69 -8.88 9.93
C LYS A 85 17.13 -10.27 10.25
N HIS A 86 15.81 -10.44 10.16
CA HIS A 86 15.18 -11.75 10.33
C HIS A 86 15.47 -12.66 9.12
N ALA A 87 15.29 -12.16 7.91
CA ALA A 87 15.52 -12.91 6.67
C ALA A 87 16.98 -13.38 6.53
N ASP A 88 17.95 -12.56 6.92
CA ASP A 88 19.39 -12.88 6.87
C ASP A 88 19.78 -14.09 7.71
N ARG A 89 18.97 -14.44 8.71
CA ARG A 89 19.21 -15.64 9.53
C ARG A 89 18.81 -16.94 8.83
N CYS A 90 18.04 -16.84 7.75
CA CYS A 90 17.50 -18.01 7.02
C CYS A 90 16.76 -19.03 7.91
N ASP A 91 16.24 -18.58 9.05
CA ASP A 91 15.45 -19.42 9.96
C ASP A 91 13.96 -19.24 9.66
N PHE A 92 13.32 -20.32 9.14
CA PHE A 92 11.89 -20.28 8.80
C PHE A 92 11.03 -20.46 10.05
N LYS A 93 11.16 -19.53 10.99
CA LYS A 93 10.35 -19.41 12.21
C LYS A 93 10.09 -17.95 12.49
N HIS A 94 8.97 -17.68 13.17
CA HIS A 94 8.70 -16.32 13.62
C HIS A 94 9.79 -15.80 14.56
N SER A 95 10.12 -14.52 14.40
CA SER A 95 11.07 -13.86 15.31
C SER A 95 10.48 -13.76 16.72
N ARG A 96 11.34 -13.98 17.73
CA ARG A 96 10.93 -13.89 19.15
C ARG A 96 10.77 -12.45 19.59
N ASP A 97 11.53 -11.54 18.99
CA ASP A 97 11.59 -10.12 19.33
C ASP A 97 10.97 -9.26 18.20
N ARG A 98 9.63 -9.27 18.13
CA ARG A 98 8.87 -8.62 17.06
C ARG A 98 8.48 -7.16 17.35
N GLN A 99 8.93 -6.59 18.45
CA GLN A 99 8.66 -5.17 18.78
C GLN A 99 7.18 -4.75 18.60
N ASN A 100 6.24 -5.64 18.95
CA ASN A 100 4.78 -5.45 18.81
C ASN A 100 4.29 -5.25 17.36
N VAL A 101 5.05 -5.71 16.36
CA VAL A 101 4.60 -5.73 14.95
C VAL A 101 4.11 -7.12 14.55
N GLY A 102 3.18 -7.16 13.59
CA GLY A 102 2.82 -8.41 12.91
C GLY A 102 3.96 -8.87 12.01
N GLU A 103 4.07 -10.17 11.78
CA GLU A 103 5.09 -10.76 10.92
C GLU A 103 4.48 -11.86 10.05
N ASN A 104 4.65 -11.73 8.75
CA ASN A 104 4.40 -12.80 7.79
C ASN A 104 5.74 -13.33 7.32
N ILE A 105 5.88 -14.66 7.23
CA ILE A 105 7.08 -15.29 6.73
C ILE A 105 6.75 -16.18 5.53
N TYR A 106 7.59 -16.08 4.52
CA TYR A 106 7.51 -16.89 3.31
C TYR A 106 8.88 -17.50 2.99
N LYS A 107 8.89 -18.72 2.50
CA LYS A 107 10.10 -19.41 2.04
C LYS A 107 9.86 -20.00 0.66
N SER A 108 10.75 -19.72 -0.27
CA SER A 108 10.80 -20.36 -1.58
C SER A 108 12.10 -21.13 -1.76
N THR A 109 12.05 -22.25 -2.46
CA THR A 109 13.22 -22.96 -2.97
C THR A 109 13.56 -22.55 -4.39
N ASP A 110 12.70 -21.73 -5.02
CA ASP A 110 12.94 -21.18 -6.35
C ASP A 110 13.86 -19.95 -6.25
N THR A 111 15.09 -20.13 -6.72
CA THR A 111 16.12 -19.07 -6.74
C THR A 111 15.88 -18.00 -7.82
N LYS A 112 14.91 -18.23 -8.74
CA LYS A 112 14.57 -17.31 -9.82
C LYS A 112 13.36 -16.42 -9.48
N SER A 113 12.66 -16.68 -8.38
CA SER A 113 11.51 -15.87 -7.99
C SER A 113 11.92 -14.43 -7.63
N SER A 114 11.17 -13.47 -8.14
CA SER A 114 11.34 -12.07 -7.74
C SER A 114 10.99 -11.86 -6.27
N LYS A 115 11.72 -11.00 -5.58
CA LYS A 115 11.43 -10.60 -4.19
C LYS A 115 10.00 -10.06 -4.04
N VAL A 116 9.49 -9.38 -5.06
CA VAL A 116 8.16 -8.75 -5.05
C VAL A 116 7.05 -9.78 -5.30
N ASN A 117 7.28 -10.78 -6.13
CA ASN A 117 6.29 -11.83 -6.42
C ASN A 117 6.07 -12.79 -5.24
N SER A 118 6.87 -12.67 -4.20
CA SER A 118 6.82 -13.51 -2.99
C SER A 118 6.23 -12.78 -1.78
N ALA A 119 5.83 -11.52 -1.94
CA ALA A 119 5.23 -10.69 -0.89
C ALA A 119 3.66 -10.67 -1.01
#